data_a7703e5c188454e86a3046d80f3dfccf
#
_entry.id   a7703e5c188454e86a3046d80f3dfccf
#
_cell.length_a   1.000
_cell.length_b   1.000
_cell.length_c   1.000
_cell.angle_alpha   90.00
_cell.angle_beta   90.00
_cell.angle_gamma   90.00
#
_symmetry.space_group_name_H-M   'P 1'
#
loop_
_entity.id
_entity.type
_entity.pdbx_description
1 polymer ?
#
loop_
_entity_poly.entity_id
_entity_poly.type
_entity_poly.pdbx_seq_one_letter_code
_entity_poly.pdbx_strand_id
1 'polypeptide(L)'
;MTTTNNEEVPKHKEALLDIYSTKEEIEDKFLDPSKITGSLKDRLPQPTGWRVLVMPWTGPKKTKGGIILPDESHDQIAVATTTAYVVKVGPLAYADKEKFPTGPWCKEGDWVMFGRYAGSRFKIEDGELRILNDDEIIATILDPRDVKHAL
;
A
#
# COMPACT_ATOMS: atom_id res chain seq x y z
N MET A 1 35.18 10.51 -14.81
CA MET A 1 34.24 11.59 -15.00
C MET A 1 32.87 11.03 -15.36
N THR A 2 31.98 11.20 -14.51
CA THR A 2 30.63 10.79 -14.78
C THR A 2 30.01 11.71 -15.79
N THR A 3 29.86 11.23 -16.96
CA THR A 3 28.88 11.80 -17.83
C THR A 3 27.53 11.53 -17.21
N THR A 4 27.07 12.48 -16.56
CA THR A 4 25.65 12.53 -16.34
C THR A 4 25.01 12.55 -17.72
N ASN A 5 24.41 11.47 -18.09
CA ASN A 5 23.48 11.52 -19.20
C ASN A 5 22.40 12.50 -18.83
N ASN A 6 22.50 13.68 -19.40
CA ASN A 6 21.46 14.70 -19.30
C ASN A 6 20.24 14.32 -20.17
N GLU A 7 19.93 13.06 -20.26
CA GLU A 7 18.65 12.70 -20.81
C GLU A 7 17.59 13.14 -19.81
N GLU A 8 16.81 14.11 -20.21
CA GLU A 8 15.66 14.53 -19.42
C GLU A 8 14.71 13.35 -19.28
N VAL A 9 14.73 12.76 -18.10
CA VAL A 9 13.77 11.71 -17.76
C VAL A 9 12.41 12.40 -17.57
N PRO A 10 11.35 11.93 -18.23
CA PRO A 10 10.02 12.47 -18.02
C PRO A 10 9.66 12.47 -16.53
N LYS A 11 8.98 13.50 -16.06
CA LYS A 11 8.64 13.67 -14.64
C LYS A 11 7.96 12.45 -14.02
N HIS A 12 7.13 11.74 -14.78
CA HIS A 12 6.49 10.53 -14.29
C HIS A 12 7.48 9.38 -14.06
N LYS A 13 8.57 9.34 -14.83
CA LYS A 13 9.64 8.36 -14.62
C LYS A 13 10.56 8.77 -13.47
N GLU A 14 10.74 10.06 -13.24
CA GLU A 14 11.51 10.52 -12.09
C GLU A 14 10.89 10.09 -10.78
N ALA A 15 9.57 10.22 -10.65
CA ALA A 15 8.87 9.77 -9.45
C ALA A 15 9.01 8.26 -9.21
N LEU A 16 9.09 7.48 -10.28
CA LEU A 16 9.34 6.05 -10.18
C LEU A 16 10.83 5.75 -9.91
N LEU A 17 11.73 6.51 -10.53
CA LEU A 17 13.17 6.33 -10.34
C LEU A 17 13.62 6.63 -8.91
N ASP A 18 12.95 7.54 -8.23
CA ASP A 18 13.21 7.79 -6.81
C ASP A 18 12.98 6.54 -5.97
N ILE A 19 12.09 5.68 -6.42
CA ILE A 19 11.82 4.38 -5.80
C ILE A 19 12.83 3.33 -6.26
N TYR A 20 13.34 3.48 -7.47
CA TYR A 20 14.22 2.50 -8.13
C TYR A 20 15.70 2.92 -8.15
N SER A 21 16.11 3.80 -7.27
CA SER A 21 17.49 4.28 -7.23
C SER A 21 18.49 3.16 -6.97
N THR A 22 18.14 2.20 -6.13
CA THR A 22 18.88 0.94 -5.99
C THR A 22 17.89 -0.22 -5.91
N LYS A 23 18.39 -1.41 -6.21
CA LYS A 23 17.55 -2.61 -6.13
C LYS A 23 17.05 -2.87 -4.71
N GLU A 24 17.85 -2.55 -3.70
CA GLU A 24 17.46 -2.65 -2.29
C GLU A 24 16.43 -1.58 -1.91
N GLU A 25 16.62 -0.37 -2.39
CA GLU A 25 15.67 0.72 -2.15
C GLU A 25 14.33 0.47 -2.79
N ILE A 26 14.29 -0.16 -3.95
CA ILE A 26 13.06 -0.57 -4.61
C ILE A 26 12.29 -1.53 -3.72
N GLU A 27 12.97 -2.58 -3.27
CA GLU A 27 12.34 -3.60 -2.43
C GLU A 27 11.87 -3.01 -1.12
N ASP A 28 12.68 -2.19 -0.47
CA ASP A 28 12.33 -1.55 0.80
C ASP A 28 11.14 -0.60 0.66
N LYS A 29 11.10 0.21 -0.39
CA LYS A 29 10.02 1.15 -0.63
C LYS A 29 8.69 0.45 -0.91
N PHE A 30 8.73 -0.69 -1.59
CA PHE A 30 7.53 -1.48 -1.82
C PHE A 30 7.10 -2.32 -0.63
N LEU A 31 8.04 -2.69 0.21
CA LEU A 31 7.76 -3.45 1.42
C LEU A 31 7.16 -2.57 2.52
N ASP A 32 7.48 -1.29 2.51
CA ASP A 32 6.96 -0.32 3.48
C ASP A 32 6.24 0.82 2.75
N PRO A 33 4.94 0.69 2.52
CA PRO A 33 4.16 1.72 1.83
C PRO A 33 4.18 3.08 2.53
N SER A 34 4.47 3.12 3.82
CA SER A 34 4.56 4.39 4.56
C SER A 34 5.73 5.26 4.09
N LYS A 35 6.69 4.68 3.41
CA LYS A 35 7.85 5.38 2.84
C LYS A 35 7.63 5.90 1.42
N ILE A 36 6.45 5.73 0.85
CA ILE A 36 6.15 6.24 -0.49
C ILE A 36 6.32 7.76 -0.50
N THR A 37 7.07 8.25 -1.48
CA THR A 37 7.30 9.69 -1.64
C THR A 37 6.01 10.43 -2.00
N GLY A 38 5.91 11.70 -1.62
CA GLY A 38 4.75 12.52 -1.94
C GLY A 38 4.46 12.60 -3.43
N SER A 39 5.49 12.66 -4.28
CA SER A 39 5.31 12.71 -5.73
C SER A 39 4.69 11.43 -6.30
N LEU A 40 5.07 10.28 -5.79
CA LEU A 40 4.43 9.03 -6.18
C LEU A 40 3.01 8.95 -5.67
N LYS A 41 2.78 9.37 -4.43
CA LYS A 41 1.43 9.40 -3.84
C LYS A 41 0.48 10.24 -4.69
N ASP A 42 0.92 11.39 -5.18
CA ASP A 42 0.10 12.27 -6.01
C ASP A 42 -0.32 11.61 -7.34
N ARG A 43 0.44 10.65 -7.81
CA ARG A 43 0.16 9.93 -9.05
C ARG A 43 -0.70 8.70 -8.88
N LEU A 44 -0.88 8.25 -7.66
CA LEU A 44 -1.77 7.13 -7.38
C LEU A 44 -3.23 7.56 -7.58
N PRO A 45 -4.12 6.63 -7.89
CA PRO A 45 -5.54 6.96 -8.04
C PRO A 45 -6.09 7.66 -6.81
N GLN A 46 -6.90 8.68 -7.02
CA GLN A 46 -7.63 9.36 -5.95
C GLN A 46 -9.01 8.69 -5.82
N PRO A 47 -9.29 8.02 -4.70
CA PRO A 47 -10.60 7.43 -4.51
C PRO A 47 -11.68 8.52 -4.46
N THR A 48 -12.82 8.22 -5.04
CA THR A 48 -13.96 9.14 -5.08
C THR A 48 -14.99 8.77 -4.02
N GLY A 49 -15.81 9.75 -3.65
CA GLY A 49 -16.90 9.53 -2.73
C GLY A 49 -16.39 9.03 -1.37
N TRP A 50 -16.96 7.96 -0.89
CA TRP A 50 -16.63 7.36 0.41
C TRP A 50 -15.63 6.20 0.34
N ARG A 51 -14.85 6.12 -0.73
CA ARG A 51 -13.88 5.04 -0.91
C ARG A 51 -12.53 5.40 -0.32
N VAL A 52 -11.75 4.36 -0.05
CA VAL A 52 -10.38 4.49 0.45
C VAL A 52 -9.44 3.67 -0.43
N LEU A 53 -8.26 4.21 -0.66
CA LEU A 53 -7.20 3.54 -1.40
C LEU A 53 -6.22 2.92 -0.42
N VAL A 54 -6.01 1.63 -0.53
CA VAL A 54 -5.09 0.91 0.34
C VAL A 54 -4.05 0.15 -0.49
N MET A 55 -2.87 -0.01 0.11
CA MET A 55 -1.80 -0.79 -0.47
C MET A 55 -1.59 -2.03 0.39
N PRO A 56 -1.88 -3.24 -0.13
CA PRO A 56 -1.69 -4.47 0.61
C PRO A 56 -0.25 -4.62 1.11
N TRP A 57 -0.12 -5.10 2.33
CA TRP A 57 1.20 -5.35 2.90
C TRP A 57 1.72 -6.69 2.40
N THR A 58 2.82 -6.63 1.67
CA THR A 58 3.41 -7.81 1.07
C THR A 58 4.52 -8.44 1.91
N GLY A 59 4.90 -7.76 2.99
CA GLY A 59 5.99 -8.23 3.84
C GLY A 59 7.35 -8.24 3.14
N PRO A 60 8.40 -8.67 3.82
CA PRO A 60 9.71 -8.83 3.20
C PRO A 60 9.67 -9.99 2.21
N LYS A 61 9.99 -9.68 0.95
CA LYS A 61 9.95 -10.67 -0.12
C LYS A 61 11.18 -11.58 -0.16
N LYS A 62 12.28 -11.12 0.41
CA LYS A 62 13.56 -11.82 0.37
C LYS A 62 14.28 -11.72 1.69
N THR A 63 15.00 -12.76 2.06
CA THR A 63 16.02 -12.69 3.10
C THR A 63 17.19 -11.83 2.62
N LYS A 64 18.09 -11.44 3.54
CA LYS A 64 19.31 -10.71 3.19
C LYS A 64 20.17 -11.42 2.17
N GLY A 65 20.05 -12.75 2.05
CA GLY A 65 20.74 -13.54 1.02
C GLY A 65 19.99 -13.63 -0.31
N GLY A 66 18.85 -12.96 -0.45
CA GLY A 66 18.04 -13.01 -1.67
C GLY A 66 17.21 -14.27 -1.82
N ILE A 67 17.12 -15.09 -0.80
CA ILE A 67 16.38 -16.35 -0.82
C ILE A 67 14.95 -16.09 -0.36
N ILE A 68 13.99 -16.51 -1.17
CA ILE A 68 12.58 -16.49 -0.81
C ILE A 68 12.28 -17.78 -0.04
N LEU A 69 11.76 -17.65 1.18
CA LEU A 69 11.33 -18.79 1.95
C LEU A 69 9.89 -19.13 1.54
N PRO A 70 9.63 -20.35 0.99
CA PRO A 70 8.32 -20.67 0.41
C PRO A 70 7.16 -20.53 1.38
N ASP A 71 7.35 -20.95 2.62
CA ASP A 71 6.29 -20.88 3.63
C ASP A 71 5.95 -19.43 4.01
N GLU A 72 6.97 -18.59 4.14
CA GLU A 72 6.79 -17.17 4.40
C GLU A 72 6.11 -16.47 3.23
N SER A 73 6.40 -16.88 2.00
CA SER A 73 5.75 -16.32 0.82
C SER A 73 4.24 -16.58 0.82
N HIS A 74 3.82 -17.77 1.21
CA HIS A 74 2.40 -18.10 1.32
C HIS A 74 1.72 -17.28 2.40
N ASP A 75 2.33 -17.16 3.57
CA ASP A 75 1.79 -16.37 4.66
C ASP A 75 1.72 -14.89 4.30
N GLN A 76 2.74 -14.36 3.64
CA GLN A 76 2.76 -12.97 3.18
C GLN A 76 1.65 -12.69 2.17
N ILE A 77 1.43 -13.57 1.21
CA ILE A 77 0.34 -13.44 0.24
C ILE A 77 -1.01 -13.47 0.96
N ALA A 78 -1.18 -14.40 1.88
CA ALA A 78 -2.42 -14.52 2.64
C ALA A 78 -2.70 -13.28 3.48
N VAL A 79 -1.69 -12.74 4.16
CA VAL A 79 -1.82 -11.49 4.94
C VAL A 79 -2.13 -10.31 4.03
N ALA A 80 -1.49 -10.22 2.87
CA ALA A 80 -1.72 -9.15 1.90
C ALA A 80 -3.16 -9.13 1.37
N THR A 81 -3.90 -10.23 1.49
CA THR A 81 -5.32 -10.26 1.11
C THR A 81 -6.23 -9.63 2.15
N THR A 82 -5.75 -9.34 3.34
CA THR A 82 -6.56 -8.86 4.46
C THR A 82 -5.95 -7.67 5.21
N THR A 83 -4.73 -7.29 4.90
CA THR A 83 -3.99 -6.25 5.64
C THR A 83 -3.36 -5.27 4.66
N ALA A 84 -3.56 -3.99 4.90
CA ALA A 84 -3.04 -2.94 4.03
C ALA A 84 -2.80 -1.63 4.75
N TYR A 85 -2.03 -0.78 4.09
CA TYR A 85 -1.77 0.59 4.50
C TYR A 85 -2.74 1.53 3.79
N VAL A 86 -3.34 2.45 4.53
CA VAL A 86 -4.25 3.45 3.96
C VAL A 86 -3.43 4.57 3.31
N VAL A 87 -3.45 4.62 1.99
CA VAL A 87 -2.67 5.59 1.21
C VAL A 87 -3.43 6.88 0.99
N LYS A 88 -4.70 6.78 0.61
CA LYS A 88 -5.56 7.92 0.34
C LYS A 88 -6.98 7.64 0.81
N VAL A 89 -7.67 8.70 1.16
CA VAL A 89 -9.07 8.64 1.63
C VAL A 89 -9.90 9.53 0.72
N GLY A 90 -11.06 9.04 0.30
CA GLY A 90 -11.98 9.81 -0.51
C GLY A 90 -12.60 10.98 0.27
N PRO A 91 -13.07 12.00 -0.43
CA PRO A 91 -13.56 13.23 0.22
C PRO A 91 -14.79 13.03 1.09
N LEU A 92 -15.58 11.98 0.85
CA LEU A 92 -16.78 11.68 1.63
C LEU A 92 -16.60 10.46 2.53
N ALA A 93 -15.39 9.89 2.60
CA ALA A 93 -15.13 8.75 3.47
C ALA A 93 -15.43 9.11 4.93
N TYR A 94 -16.24 8.29 5.58
CA TYR A 94 -16.69 8.49 6.97
C TYR A 94 -17.48 9.76 7.22
N ALA A 95 -18.03 10.37 6.16
CA ALA A 95 -18.81 11.60 6.26
C ALA A 95 -20.23 11.37 6.80
N ASP A 96 -20.78 10.17 6.62
CA ASP A 96 -22.12 9.82 7.12
C ASP A 96 -22.07 9.64 8.63
N LYS A 97 -22.61 10.62 9.35
CA LYS A 97 -22.60 10.63 10.81
C LYS A 97 -23.56 9.63 11.46
N GLU A 98 -24.56 9.19 10.72
CA GLU A 98 -25.45 8.14 11.21
C GLU A 98 -24.77 6.79 11.18
N LYS A 99 -24.00 6.53 10.11
CA LYS A 99 -23.25 5.30 9.96
C LYS A 99 -21.96 5.30 10.77
N PHE A 100 -21.31 6.45 10.89
CA PHE A 100 -20.05 6.63 11.61
C PHE A 100 -20.17 7.64 12.73
N PRO A 101 -20.98 7.35 13.77
CA PRO A 101 -21.25 8.31 14.83
C PRO A 101 -20.03 8.65 15.69
N THR A 102 -19.05 7.77 15.73
CA THR A 102 -17.80 7.96 16.48
C THR A 102 -16.69 8.58 15.65
N GLY A 103 -16.95 8.92 14.39
CA GLY A 103 -15.98 9.48 13.49
C GLY A 103 -15.31 8.43 12.58
N PRO A 104 -14.25 8.82 11.86
CA PRO A 104 -13.57 7.92 10.94
C PRO A 104 -13.04 6.66 11.60
N TRP A 105 -13.19 5.54 10.92
CA TRP A 105 -12.61 4.27 11.38
C TRP A 105 -11.12 4.16 11.05
N CYS A 106 -10.68 4.89 10.03
CA CYS A 106 -9.26 4.96 9.69
C CYS A 106 -8.94 6.29 9.00
N LYS A 107 -7.68 6.57 8.87
CA LYS A 107 -7.15 7.75 8.17
C LYS A 107 -5.93 7.37 7.38
N GLU A 108 -5.45 8.26 6.54
CA GLU A 108 -4.18 8.09 5.84
C GLU A 108 -3.06 7.78 6.85
N GLY A 109 -2.26 6.80 6.53
CA GLY A 109 -1.16 6.36 7.39
C GLY A 109 -1.50 5.21 8.32
N ASP A 110 -2.76 4.85 8.44
CA ASP A 110 -3.16 3.73 9.28
C ASP A 110 -2.94 2.39 8.57
N TRP A 111 -2.60 1.38 9.34
CA TRP A 111 -2.66 -0.01 8.93
C TRP A 111 -4.03 -0.57 9.27
N VAL A 112 -4.66 -1.22 8.31
CA VAL A 112 -6.04 -1.68 8.43
C VAL A 112 -6.17 -3.13 7.99
N MET A 113 -7.23 -3.74 8.47
CA MET A 113 -7.67 -5.05 8.01
C MET A 113 -9.02 -4.94 7.31
N PHE A 114 -9.21 -5.79 6.31
CA PHE A 114 -10.44 -5.82 5.52
C PHE A 114 -10.74 -7.25 5.09
N GLY A 115 -11.94 -7.49 4.59
CA GLY A 115 -12.33 -8.80 4.10
C GLY A 115 -11.55 -9.19 2.85
N ARG A 116 -11.18 -10.45 2.74
CA ARG A 116 -10.35 -10.97 1.65
C ARG A 116 -10.87 -10.62 0.26
N TYR A 117 -12.17 -10.59 0.09
CA TYR A 117 -12.82 -10.35 -1.19
C TYR A 117 -13.36 -8.93 -1.34
N ALA A 118 -13.09 -8.07 -0.36
CA ALA A 118 -13.57 -6.70 -0.39
C ALA A 118 -12.82 -5.86 -1.41
N GLY A 119 -13.54 -4.94 -2.02
CA GLY A 119 -12.97 -3.91 -2.87
C GLY A 119 -12.56 -4.36 -4.26
N SER A 120 -12.05 -3.40 -5.00
CA SER A 120 -11.53 -3.59 -6.36
C SER A 120 -10.01 -3.63 -6.33
N ARG A 121 -9.44 -4.66 -6.94
CA ARG A 121 -8.00 -4.88 -7.00
C ARG A 121 -7.49 -4.43 -8.35
N PHE A 122 -6.34 -3.76 -8.34
CA PHE A 122 -5.63 -3.41 -9.55
C PHE A 122 -4.13 -3.35 -9.30
N LYS A 123 -3.37 -3.41 -10.37
CA LYS A 123 -1.91 -3.36 -10.28
C LYS A 123 -1.41 -2.05 -10.86
N ILE A 124 -0.42 -1.49 -10.20
CA ILE A 124 0.47 -0.49 -10.76
C ILE A 124 1.77 -1.20 -11.17
N GLU A 125 2.67 -0.46 -11.81
CA GLU A 125 3.90 -1.02 -12.39
C GLU A 125 4.64 -1.96 -11.43
N ASP A 126 4.66 -1.66 -10.15
CA ASP A 126 5.47 -2.38 -9.17
C ASP A 126 4.72 -2.86 -7.95
N GLY A 127 3.42 -2.88 -8.00
CA GLY A 127 2.65 -3.30 -6.84
C GLY A 127 1.19 -3.49 -7.12
N GLU A 128 0.48 -3.88 -6.09
CA GLU A 128 -0.96 -4.03 -6.09
C GLU A 128 -1.58 -2.98 -5.19
N LEU A 129 -2.67 -2.42 -5.66
CA LEU A 129 -3.50 -1.50 -4.89
C LEU A 129 -4.92 -2.06 -4.82
N ARG A 130 -5.65 -1.62 -3.81
CA ARG A 130 -7.05 -1.99 -3.65
C ARG A 130 -7.85 -0.76 -3.25
N ILE A 131 -9.04 -0.62 -3.83
CA ILE A 131 -9.99 0.43 -3.45
C ILE A 131 -11.14 -0.23 -2.71
N LEU A 132 -11.38 0.23 -1.51
CA LEU A 132 -12.42 -0.28 -0.62
C LEU A 132 -13.47 0.81 -0.38
N ASN A 133 -14.67 0.41 -0.01
CA ASN A 133 -15.60 1.34 0.61
C ASN A 133 -15.17 1.59 2.06
N ASP A 134 -15.54 2.72 2.60
CA ASP A 134 -15.17 3.10 3.97
C ASP A 134 -15.65 2.09 5.02
N ASP A 135 -16.81 1.48 4.80
CA ASP A 135 -17.37 0.48 5.70
C ASP A 135 -16.81 -0.94 5.52
N GLU A 136 -15.92 -1.13 4.57
CA GLU A 136 -15.24 -2.41 4.36
C GLU A 136 -14.00 -2.59 5.24
N ILE A 137 -13.59 -1.56 5.96
CA ILE A 137 -12.52 -1.66 6.96
C ILE A 137 -13.06 -2.39 8.19
N ILE A 138 -12.38 -3.46 8.56
CA ILE A 138 -12.81 -4.32 9.67
C ILE A 138 -12.10 -3.93 10.97
N ALA A 139 -10.82 -3.58 10.89
CA ALA A 139 -10.01 -3.28 12.05
C ALA A 139 -8.83 -2.37 11.67
N THR A 140 -8.28 -1.70 12.68
CA THR A 140 -6.98 -1.03 12.56
C THR A 140 -5.96 -1.80 13.38
N ILE A 141 -4.71 -1.78 12.95
CA ILE A 141 -3.60 -2.43 13.64
C ILE A 141 -2.42 -1.46 13.74
N LEU A 142 -1.56 -1.68 14.70
CA LEU A 142 -0.37 -0.84 14.88
C LEU A 142 0.77 -1.26 13.96
N ASP A 143 0.96 -2.55 13.79
CA ASP A 143 2.07 -3.09 13.00
C ASP A 143 1.57 -4.30 12.21
N PRO A 144 1.67 -4.27 10.87
CA PRO A 144 1.22 -5.39 10.05
C PRO A 144 2.01 -6.69 10.30
N ARG A 145 3.19 -6.60 10.86
CA ARG A 145 4.00 -7.78 11.21
C ARG A 145 3.39 -8.62 12.33
N ASP A 146 2.46 -8.03 13.08
CA ASP A 146 1.75 -8.76 14.14
C ASP A 146 0.65 -9.66 13.59
N VAL A 147 0.27 -9.48 12.33
CA VAL A 147 -0.78 -10.27 11.69
C VAL A 147 -0.16 -11.47 11.00
N LYS A 148 -0.67 -12.63 11.31
CA LYS A 148 -0.26 -13.90 10.71
C LYS A 148 -1.45 -14.58 10.08
N HIS A 149 -1.16 -15.41 9.07
CA HIS A 149 -2.19 -16.19 8.42
C HIS A 149 -2.81 -17.18 9.42
N ALA A 150 -4.14 -17.14 9.54
CA ALA A 150 -4.88 -18.14 10.30
C ALA A 150 -5.24 -19.31 9.38
N LEU A 151 -4.94 -20.49 9.82
CA LEU A 151 -5.31 -21.73 9.12
C LEU A 151 -6.81 -22.00 9.26
#